data_d2de921b1cec421b4cc3c5c160354c64
#
_entry.id   d2de921b1cec421b4cc3c5c160354c64
#
_cell.length_a   1.000
_cell.length_b   1.000
_cell.length_c   1.000
_cell.angle_alpha   90.00
_cell.angle_beta   90.00
_cell.angle_gamma   90.00
#
_symmetry.space_group_name_H-M   'P 1'
#
loop_
_entity.id
_entity.type
_entity.pdbx_description
1 polymer ?
#
loop_
_entity_poly.entity_id
_entity_poly.type
_entity_poly.pdbx_seq_one_letter_code
_entity_poly.pdbx_strand_id
1 'polypeptide(L)'
;MSRAAPAIDPASAFIFVINAAAGSNDAQAKREVIESTLAAAGRTGRIVFAQPADLPGAAHQAASQAVATRSAVVAVGGDGTINTVAQAAHSQGCVMGVIPQGTFNYFARTHGIPADPAQAAQILFQCKALPVQVAKINDLVFLVNASLGLYPQLLEDREAYKARFGRSRLVAMGAGFVTLLRAHRQLRLRIELGSVVREVRTPTLFVGNNRLQLEQVGVKVGTQAGPGAASALDDGSIAAVMLRPIGTLSMMRLMLSGAMGTLGEADSVESFAFDHMVVRPRLDYGRRKVKVAFDGEVQWMRSPIEFMVPDKPLFLLKPDIATVDSAATAKLLT
;
A
#
# COMPACT_ATOMS: atom_id res chain seq x y z
N MET A 1 -1.39 21.15 -8.08
CA MET A 1 -0.14 21.95 -8.11
C MET A 1 1.04 21.01 -7.98
N SER A 2 1.83 20.84 -9.02
CA SER A 2 3.05 20.02 -8.97
C SER A 2 4.04 20.70 -8.03
N ARG A 3 4.22 20.17 -6.83
CA ARG A 3 5.31 20.61 -5.95
C ARG A 3 6.60 19.97 -6.46
N ALA A 4 7.61 20.78 -6.72
CA ALA A 4 8.93 20.26 -7.05
C ALA A 4 9.46 19.39 -5.89
N ALA A 5 10.09 18.27 -6.25
CA ALA A 5 10.72 17.43 -5.24
C ALA A 5 11.84 18.17 -4.52
N PRO A 6 12.07 17.91 -3.21
CA PRO A 6 13.23 18.44 -2.50
C PRO A 6 14.52 18.06 -3.22
N ALA A 7 15.42 19.01 -3.33
CA ALA A 7 16.75 18.76 -3.92
C ALA A 7 17.57 17.86 -2.99
N ILE A 8 18.13 16.81 -3.54
CA ILE A 8 19.08 15.93 -2.84
C ILE A 8 20.49 16.45 -3.12
N ASP A 9 21.28 16.62 -2.07
CA ASP A 9 22.70 16.92 -2.20
C ASP A 9 23.45 15.65 -2.64
N PRO A 10 24.14 15.67 -3.79
CA PRO A 10 24.89 14.53 -4.27
C PRO A 10 25.96 14.01 -3.31
N ALA A 11 26.50 14.84 -2.44
CA ALA A 11 27.50 14.47 -1.43
C ALA A 11 26.87 13.86 -0.15
N SER A 12 25.57 14.03 0.05
CA SER A 12 24.90 13.56 1.28
C SER A 12 24.72 12.05 1.29
N ALA A 13 24.95 11.45 2.46
CA ALA A 13 24.76 10.03 2.71
C ALA A 13 23.26 9.68 2.75
N PHE A 14 22.82 8.65 2.02
CA PHE A 14 21.50 8.11 2.15
C PHE A 14 21.33 7.31 3.45
N ILE A 15 20.13 7.31 4.03
CA ILE A 15 19.85 6.65 5.30
C ILE A 15 18.97 5.45 5.06
N PHE A 16 19.53 4.24 5.19
CA PHE A 16 18.85 2.98 4.96
C PHE A 16 18.23 2.48 6.27
N VAL A 17 16.92 2.30 6.29
CA VAL A 17 16.17 1.77 7.43
C VAL A 17 15.80 0.33 7.13
N ILE A 18 16.32 -0.60 7.91
CA ILE A 18 16.18 -2.05 7.73
C ILE A 18 15.42 -2.64 8.92
N ASN A 19 14.36 -3.40 8.65
CA ASN A 19 13.72 -4.20 9.68
C ASN A 19 14.58 -5.42 10.05
N ALA A 20 15.10 -5.45 11.27
CA ALA A 20 15.98 -6.50 11.76
C ALA A 20 15.29 -7.87 11.90
N ALA A 21 13.96 -7.92 12.07
CA ALA A 21 13.21 -9.17 12.17
C ALA A 21 12.89 -9.82 10.83
N ALA A 22 13.10 -9.12 9.72
CA ALA A 22 12.88 -9.66 8.38
C ALA A 22 14.03 -10.60 7.98
N GLY A 23 14.01 -11.87 8.47
CA GLY A 23 15.00 -12.90 8.18
C GLY A 23 16.28 -12.77 9.01
N SER A 24 16.35 -13.43 10.17
CA SER A 24 17.44 -13.29 11.14
C SER A 24 18.83 -13.72 10.65
N ASN A 25 18.92 -14.54 9.61
CA ASN A 25 20.20 -14.95 9.02
C ASN A 25 20.67 -14.07 7.86
N ASP A 26 19.95 -12.98 7.57
CA ASP A 26 20.07 -12.21 6.33
C ASP A 26 20.50 -10.74 6.54
N ALA A 27 20.67 -10.29 7.80
CA ALA A 27 21.05 -8.91 8.10
C ALA A 27 22.44 -8.56 7.54
N GLN A 28 23.38 -9.49 7.60
CA GLN A 28 24.73 -9.33 7.06
C GLN A 28 24.71 -9.27 5.54
N ALA A 29 23.98 -10.20 4.88
CA ALA A 29 23.86 -10.21 3.44
C ALA A 29 23.18 -8.92 2.92
N LYS A 30 22.16 -8.43 3.62
CA LYS A 30 21.52 -7.13 3.31
C LYS A 30 22.49 -5.96 3.41
N ARG A 31 23.30 -5.95 4.46
CA ARG A 31 24.35 -4.95 4.65
C ARG A 31 25.35 -4.98 3.50
N GLU A 32 25.85 -6.16 3.15
CA GLU A 32 26.83 -6.36 2.08
C GLU A 32 26.30 -5.89 0.71
N VAL A 33 25.04 -6.18 0.39
CA VAL A 33 24.40 -5.69 -0.84
C VAL A 33 24.35 -4.17 -0.85
N ILE A 34 23.98 -3.52 0.25
CA ILE A 34 23.90 -2.07 0.32
C ILE A 34 25.32 -1.46 0.24
N GLU A 35 26.28 -1.97 1.01
CA GLU A 35 27.64 -1.45 1.06
C GLU A 35 28.36 -1.61 -0.30
N SER A 36 28.21 -2.77 -0.95
CA SER A 36 28.74 -2.99 -2.31
C SER A 36 28.12 -2.05 -3.34
N THR A 37 26.81 -1.81 -3.25
CA THR A 37 26.13 -0.86 -4.15
C THR A 37 26.57 0.59 -3.90
N LEU A 38 26.72 0.98 -2.64
CA LEU A 38 27.25 2.30 -2.28
C LEU A 38 28.67 2.50 -2.83
N ALA A 39 29.55 1.51 -2.64
CA ALA A 39 30.91 1.54 -3.14
C ALA A 39 30.96 1.64 -4.67
N ALA A 40 30.15 0.85 -5.37
CA ALA A 40 30.06 0.88 -6.83
C ALA A 40 29.53 2.22 -7.38
N ALA A 41 28.64 2.88 -6.63
CA ALA A 41 28.10 4.20 -6.98
C ALA A 41 28.98 5.38 -6.52
N GLY A 42 30.09 5.14 -5.82
CA GLY A 42 30.91 6.19 -5.21
C GLY A 42 30.14 7.02 -4.18
N ARG A 43 29.14 6.42 -3.52
CA ARG A 43 28.23 7.09 -2.58
C ARG A 43 28.45 6.62 -1.15
N THR A 44 28.07 7.45 -0.20
CA THR A 44 28.04 7.10 1.21
C THR A 44 26.63 6.82 1.70
N GLY A 45 26.50 5.97 2.71
CA GLY A 45 25.22 5.64 3.32
C GLY A 45 25.33 5.29 4.78
N ARG A 46 24.28 5.59 5.54
CA ARG A 46 24.12 5.17 6.93
C ARG A 46 23.08 4.06 7.01
N ILE A 47 23.44 2.93 7.56
CA ILE A 47 22.54 1.78 7.75
C ILE A 47 22.03 1.76 9.18
N VAL A 48 20.71 1.74 9.34
CA VAL A 48 19.99 1.69 10.62
C VAL A 48 19.18 0.41 10.67
N PHE A 49 19.55 -0.53 11.53
CA PHE A 49 18.76 -1.71 11.84
C PHE A 49 17.81 -1.38 12.98
N ALA A 50 16.51 -1.66 12.80
CA ALA A 50 15.49 -1.45 13.81
C ALA A 50 14.69 -2.73 14.04
N GLN A 51 14.40 -3.05 15.29
CA GLN A 51 13.41 -4.09 15.61
C GLN A 51 12.00 -3.60 15.23
N PRO A 52 11.04 -4.49 14.99
CA PRO A 52 9.68 -4.10 14.58
C PRO A 52 9.03 -3.06 15.49
N ALA A 53 9.24 -3.17 16.81
CA ALA A 53 8.68 -2.23 17.79
C ALA A 53 9.31 -0.83 17.70
N ASP A 54 10.59 -0.74 17.32
CA ASP A 54 11.35 0.50 17.25
C ASP A 54 11.34 1.13 15.86
N LEU A 55 10.85 0.37 14.86
CA LEU A 55 10.89 0.76 13.45
C LEU A 55 10.23 2.13 13.18
N PRO A 56 9.06 2.47 13.76
CA PRO A 56 8.45 3.79 13.55
C PRO A 56 9.32 4.94 14.05
N GLY A 57 9.93 4.78 15.24
CA GLY A 57 10.85 5.77 15.81
C GLY A 57 12.11 5.92 14.98
N ALA A 58 12.73 4.81 14.55
CA ALA A 58 13.91 4.81 13.70
C ALA A 58 13.63 5.45 12.33
N ALA A 59 12.49 5.15 11.71
CA ALA A 59 12.07 5.75 10.45
C ALA A 59 11.88 7.27 10.59
N HIS A 60 11.23 7.71 11.68
CA HIS A 60 11.04 9.13 11.95
C HIS A 60 12.37 9.88 12.12
N GLN A 61 13.30 9.34 12.90
CA GLN A 61 14.62 9.91 13.08
C GLN A 61 15.42 9.95 11.77
N ALA A 62 15.36 8.87 10.98
CA ALA A 62 16.03 8.79 9.69
C ALA A 62 15.47 9.82 8.71
N ALA A 63 14.14 9.99 8.64
CA ALA A 63 13.51 10.99 7.81
C ALA A 63 13.88 12.42 8.23
N SER A 64 13.86 12.73 9.55
CA SER A 64 14.33 14.02 10.08
C SER A 64 15.76 14.32 9.69
N GLN A 65 16.65 13.33 9.83
CA GLN A 65 18.04 13.49 9.45
C GLN A 65 18.19 13.68 7.93
N ALA A 66 17.44 12.93 7.12
CA ALA A 66 17.44 13.08 5.66
C ALA A 66 17.04 14.48 5.22
N VAL A 67 16.02 15.08 5.86
CA VAL A 67 15.66 16.49 5.63
C VAL A 67 16.79 17.43 5.99
N ALA A 68 17.37 17.29 7.19
CA ALA A 68 18.43 18.16 7.68
C ALA A 68 19.70 18.12 6.81
N THR A 69 20.01 16.97 6.23
CA THR A 69 21.18 16.77 5.37
C THR A 69 20.86 16.86 3.87
N ARG A 70 19.66 17.23 3.49
CA ARG A 70 19.20 17.22 2.09
C ARG A 70 19.50 15.90 1.40
N SER A 71 19.12 14.79 2.04
CA SER A 71 19.36 13.42 1.61
C SER A 71 18.04 12.68 1.39
N ALA A 72 18.10 11.36 1.23
CA ALA A 72 16.95 10.49 1.14
C ALA A 72 16.95 9.42 2.24
N VAL A 73 15.77 9.06 2.71
CA VAL A 73 15.57 7.86 3.55
C VAL A 73 15.21 6.68 2.65
N VAL A 74 15.81 5.52 2.85
CA VAL A 74 15.59 4.33 2.04
C VAL A 74 14.99 3.22 2.88
N ALA A 75 13.79 2.78 2.54
CA ALA A 75 13.14 1.62 3.15
C ALA A 75 13.74 0.32 2.58
N VAL A 76 14.23 -0.56 3.44
CA VAL A 76 14.77 -1.87 3.05
C VAL A 76 13.97 -2.95 3.78
N GLY A 77 13.02 -3.57 3.07
CA GLY A 77 12.14 -4.57 3.69
C GLY A 77 10.89 -4.87 2.88
N GLY A 78 9.94 -5.54 3.51
CA GLY A 78 8.62 -5.82 2.95
C GLY A 78 7.66 -4.63 3.04
N ASP A 79 6.42 -4.85 2.58
CA ASP A 79 5.39 -3.79 2.46
C ASP A 79 5.15 -3.03 3.78
N GLY A 80 5.16 -3.70 4.95
CA GLY A 80 5.02 -3.04 6.26
C GLY A 80 6.19 -2.10 6.60
N THR A 81 7.44 -2.48 6.28
CA THR A 81 8.62 -1.61 6.45
C THR A 81 8.53 -0.41 5.52
N ILE A 82 8.16 -0.66 4.26
CA ILE A 82 7.97 0.39 3.25
C ILE A 82 6.92 1.40 3.70
N ASN A 83 5.76 0.92 4.20
CA ASN A 83 4.70 1.79 4.72
C ASN A 83 5.19 2.62 5.93
N THR A 84 5.87 2.00 6.90
CA THR A 84 6.38 2.70 8.09
C THR A 84 7.34 3.84 7.72
N VAL A 85 8.27 3.60 6.78
CA VAL A 85 9.18 4.63 6.30
C VAL A 85 8.44 5.69 5.48
N ALA A 86 7.44 5.29 4.69
CA ALA A 86 6.60 6.23 3.92
C ALA A 86 5.80 7.18 4.83
N GLN A 87 5.27 6.69 5.97
CA GLN A 87 4.64 7.53 6.99
C GLN A 87 5.59 8.65 7.44
N ALA A 88 6.82 8.28 7.80
CA ALA A 88 7.83 9.23 8.26
C ALA A 88 8.26 10.20 7.16
N ALA A 89 8.53 9.69 5.96
CA ALA A 89 8.95 10.50 4.82
C ALA A 89 7.88 11.49 4.39
N HIS A 90 6.62 11.04 4.28
CA HIS A 90 5.49 11.90 3.92
C HIS A 90 5.24 12.99 4.96
N SER A 91 5.25 12.64 6.25
CA SER A 91 5.01 13.62 7.33
C SER A 91 6.03 14.75 7.34
N GLN A 92 7.27 14.44 7.01
CA GLN A 92 8.40 15.39 7.01
C GLN A 92 8.71 15.99 5.64
N GLY A 93 8.11 15.46 4.58
CA GLY A 93 8.34 15.92 3.21
C GLY A 93 9.74 15.60 2.67
N CYS A 94 10.37 14.51 3.17
CA CYS A 94 11.66 14.08 2.65
C CYS A 94 11.52 13.12 1.47
N VAL A 95 12.59 12.98 0.69
CA VAL A 95 12.64 12.01 -0.40
C VAL A 95 12.83 10.61 0.16
N MET A 96 12.10 9.65 -0.39
CA MET A 96 12.14 8.23 -0.01
C MET A 96 12.64 7.38 -1.17
N GLY A 97 13.52 6.41 -0.86
CA GLY A 97 13.88 5.30 -1.74
C GLY A 97 13.32 3.97 -1.20
N VAL A 98 13.27 2.94 -2.04
CA VAL A 98 12.76 1.61 -1.69
C VAL A 98 13.67 0.53 -2.25
N ILE A 99 14.06 -0.42 -1.38
CA ILE A 99 14.67 -1.70 -1.73
C ILE A 99 13.73 -2.79 -1.20
N PRO A 100 12.87 -3.37 -2.06
CA PRO A 100 11.83 -4.28 -1.64
C PRO A 100 12.40 -5.66 -1.27
N GLN A 101 11.91 -6.26 -0.18
CA GLN A 101 12.29 -7.61 0.27
C GLN A 101 11.06 -8.43 0.68
N GLY A 102 9.87 -7.99 0.34
CA GLY A 102 8.62 -8.68 0.59
C GLY A 102 8.25 -9.66 -0.51
N THR A 103 7.15 -10.39 -0.29
CA THR A 103 6.62 -11.35 -1.25
C THR A 103 5.80 -10.66 -2.35
N PHE A 104 5.06 -9.61 -2.02
CA PHE A 104 4.13 -8.96 -2.94
C PHE A 104 4.70 -7.68 -3.56
N ASN A 105 5.30 -6.83 -2.74
CA ASN A 105 5.97 -5.59 -3.16
C ASN A 105 5.09 -4.72 -4.07
N TYR A 106 3.78 -4.62 -3.76
CA TYR A 106 2.81 -3.92 -4.61
C TYR A 106 3.20 -2.48 -4.89
N PHE A 107 3.62 -1.74 -3.86
CA PHE A 107 4.03 -0.35 -4.02
C PHE A 107 5.25 -0.20 -4.93
N ALA A 108 6.30 -1.00 -4.72
CA ALA A 108 7.51 -0.97 -5.53
C ALA A 108 7.20 -1.29 -7.01
N ARG A 109 6.40 -2.34 -7.25
CA ARG A 109 6.00 -2.77 -8.60
C ARG A 109 5.19 -1.71 -9.34
N THR A 110 4.27 -1.01 -8.64
CA THR A 110 3.48 0.07 -9.24
C THR A 110 4.36 1.20 -9.75
N HIS A 111 5.48 1.44 -9.09
CA HIS A 111 6.39 2.53 -9.44
C HIS A 111 7.60 2.08 -10.27
N GLY A 112 7.58 0.86 -10.85
CA GLY A 112 8.64 0.36 -11.71
C GLY A 112 9.95 0.06 -10.98
N ILE A 113 9.91 -0.09 -9.64
CA ILE A 113 11.08 -0.48 -8.84
C ILE A 113 11.22 -2.01 -8.94
N PRO A 114 12.41 -2.53 -9.30
CA PRO A 114 12.64 -3.97 -9.38
C PRO A 114 12.31 -4.70 -8.09
N ALA A 115 11.71 -5.90 -8.22
CA ALA A 115 11.42 -6.75 -7.07
C ALA A 115 12.68 -7.41 -6.50
N ASP A 116 13.73 -7.56 -7.30
CA ASP A 116 15.03 -8.05 -6.87
C ASP A 116 15.78 -6.95 -6.09
N PRO A 117 16.18 -7.19 -4.82
CA PRO A 117 16.79 -6.18 -3.98
C PRO A 117 18.12 -5.64 -4.52
N ALA A 118 18.93 -6.48 -5.19
CA ALA A 118 20.21 -6.05 -5.71
C ALA A 118 20.02 -5.11 -6.91
N GLN A 119 19.09 -5.44 -7.81
CA GLN A 119 18.73 -4.55 -8.92
C GLN A 119 18.12 -3.24 -8.42
N ALA A 120 17.21 -3.30 -7.42
CA ALA A 120 16.63 -2.09 -6.83
C ALA A 120 17.70 -1.18 -6.22
N ALA A 121 18.69 -1.77 -5.52
CA ALA A 121 19.80 -1.03 -4.96
C ALA A 121 20.68 -0.39 -6.04
N GLN A 122 20.97 -1.12 -7.12
CA GLN A 122 21.79 -0.63 -8.23
C GLN A 122 21.18 0.59 -8.93
N ILE A 123 19.85 0.57 -9.17
CA ILE A 123 19.18 1.67 -9.86
C ILE A 123 18.88 2.87 -8.94
N LEU A 124 18.93 2.68 -7.62
CA LEU A 124 18.50 3.70 -6.64
C LEU A 124 19.16 5.07 -6.87
N PHE A 125 20.46 5.09 -7.18
CA PHE A 125 21.22 6.33 -7.40
C PHE A 125 21.04 6.92 -8.80
N GLN A 126 20.38 6.20 -9.71
CA GLN A 126 20.03 6.67 -11.06
C GLN A 126 18.58 7.19 -11.09
N CYS A 127 17.80 6.92 -10.05
CA CYS A 127 16.40 7.33 -9.92
C CYS A 127 16.27 8.84 -9.71
N LYS A 128 15.15 9.40 -10.19
CA LYS A 128 14.75 10.77 -9.90
C LYS A 128 13.76 10.79 -8.74
N ALA A 129 13.82 11.84 -7.93
CA ALA A 129 12.80 12.11 -6.92
C ALA A 129 11.54 12.66 -7.60
N LEU A 130 10.51 11.84 -7.71
CA LEU A 130 9.26 12.19 -8.36
C LEU A 130 8.10 12.15 -7.37
N PRO A 131 7.11 13.04 -7.47
CA PRO A 131 5.92 12.99 -6.65
C PRO A 131 5.11 11.74 -6.99
N VAL A 132 4.64 11.05 -5.96
CA VAL A 132 3.73 9.91 -6.08
C VAL A 132 2.55 10.09 -5.14
N GLN A 133 1.37 9.67 -5.60
CA GLN A 133 0.17 9.73 -4.80
C GLN A 133 0.26 8.73 -3.65
N VAL A 134 -0.16 9.16 -2.48
CA VAL A 134 -0.49 8.32 -1.34
C VAL A 134 -1.94 8.58 -0.93
N ALA A 135 -2.52 7.68 -0.16
CA ALA A 135 -3.82 7.94 0.44
C ALA A 135 -3.71 7.91 1.96
N LYS A 136 -4.67 8.51 2.65
CA LYS A 136 -4.74 8.52 4.10
C LYS A 136 -6.02 7.87 4.58
N ILE A 137 -5.89 7.17 5.71
CA ILE A 137 -6.99 6.74 6.56
C ILE A 137 -6.83 7.40 7.92
N ASN A 138 -7.70 8.35 8.25
CA ASN A 138 -7.48 9.30 9.34
C ASN A 138 -6.10 9.97 9.19
N ASP A 139 -5.22 9.85 10.19
CA ASP A 139 -3.87 10.43 10.16
C ASP A 139 -2.80 9.53 9.51
N LEU A 140 -3.14 8.28 9.20
CA LEU A 140 -2.19 7.29 8.69
C LEU A 140 -2.18 7.23 7.16
N VAL A 141 -1.00 7.17 6.58
CA VAL A 141 -0.81 6.96 5.14
C VAL A 141 -0.98 5.47 4.80
N PHE A 142 -1.65 5.17 3.70
CA PHE A 142 -1.57 3.87 3.07
C PHE A 142 -1.15 4.01 1.60
N LEU A 143 -0.38 3.06 1.15
CA LEU A 143 0.27 3.09 -0.16
C LEU A 143 -0.52 2.26 -1.18
N VAL A 144 -1.14 1.19 -0.72
CA VAL A 144 -1.79 0.19 -1.58
C VAL A 144 -3.29 0.17 -1.36
N ASN A 145 -3.74 -0.20 -0.17
CA ASN A 145 -5.17 -0.32 0.14
C ASN A 145 -5.49 -0.19 1.63
N ALA A 146 -6.76 0.13 1.90
CA ALA A 146 -7.34 0.02 3.23
C ALA A 146 -8.73 -0.60 3.15
N SER A 147 -9.22 -1.24 4.22
CA SER A 147 -10.50 -1.93 4.19
C SER A 147 -11.15 -2.08 5.55
N LEU A 148 -12.49 -2.20 5.53
CA LEU A 148 -13.32 -2.51 6.69
C LEU A 148 -14.15 -3.75 6.42
N GLY A 149 -14.46 -4.52 7.46
CA GLY A 149 -15.37 -5.67 7.40
C GLY A 149 -14.67 -7.00 7.21
N LEU A 150 -15.00 -7.72 6.14
CA LEU A 150 -14.55 -9.09 5.91
C LEU A 150 -13.02 -9.20 5.71
N TYR A 151 -12.40 -8.27 4.99
CA TYR A 151 -10.99 -8.36 4.65
C TYR A 151 -10.04 -8.29 5.88
N PRO A 152 -10.22 -7.39 6.85
CA PRO A 152 -9.49 -7.44 8.11
C PRO A 152 -9.59 -8.78 8.85
N GLN A 153 -10.78 -9.40 8.82
CA GLN A 153 -11.00 -10.72 9.43
C GLN A 153 -10.26 -11.83 8.69
N LEU A 154 -10.27 -11.79 7.35
CA LEU A 154 -9.51 -12.72 6.50
C LEU A 154 -8.00 -12.66 6.76
N LEU A 155 -7.45 -11.47 6.94
CA LEU A 155 -6.02 -11.30 7.25
C LEU A 155 -5.66 -11.93 8.61
N GLU A 156 -6.46 -11.67 9.64
CA GLU A 156 -6.22 -12.25 10.97
C GLU A 156 -6.38 -13.76 10.98
N ASP A 157 -7.47 -14.28 10.40
CA ASP A 157 -7.72 -15.72 10.30
C ASP A 157 -6.58 -16.39 9.54
N ARG A 158 -6.11 -15.80 8.43
CA ARG A 158 -4.96 -16.31 7.67
C ARG A 158 -3.70 -16.43 8.51
N GLU A 159 -3.34 -15.41 9.29
CA GLU A 159 -2.15 -15.45 10.15
C GLU A 159 -2.33 -16.45 11.31
N ALA A 160 -3.51 -16.53 11.93
CA ALA A 160 -3.82 -17.50 12.96
C ALA A 160 -3.76 -18.95 12.44
N TYR A 161 -4.31 -19.21 11.24
CA TYR A 161 -4.24 -20.54 10.62
C TYR A 161 -2.83 -20.90 10.18
N LYS A 162 -2.08 -19.94 9.64
CA LYS A 162 -0.67 -20.14 9.25
C LYS A 162 0.21 -20.49 10.46
N ALA A 163 -0.02 -19.81 11.60
CA ALA A 163 0.67 -20.10 12.85
C ALA A 163 0.34 -21.51 13.39
N ARG A 164 -0.90 -21.99 13.18
CA ARG A 164 -1.37 -23.26 13.73
C ARG A 164 -1.15 -24.48 12.82
N PHE A 165 -1.24 -24.31 11.50
CA PHE A 165 -1.26 -25.40 10.52
C PHE A 165 -0.22 -25.28 9.40
N GLY A 166 0.67 -24.31 9.47
CA GLY A 166 1.74 -24.08 8.49
C GLY A 166 1.27 -23.42 7.17
N ARG A 167 2.18 -23.35 6.19
CA ARG A 167 2.01 -22.62 4.92
C ARG A 167 1.38 -23.46 3.80
N SER A 168 0.32 -24.23 4.05
CA SER A 168 -0.35 -25.02 3.02
C SER A 168 -1.43 -24.20 2.27
N ARG A 169 -1.51 -24.37 0.94
CA ARG A 169 -2.60 -23.79 0.12
C ARG A 169 -3.97 -24.27 0.56
N LEU A 170 -4.11 -25.54 0.96
CA LEU A 170 -5.36 -26.11 1.46
C LEU A 170 -5.80 -25.47 2.78
N VAL A 171 -4.85 -25.17 3.65
CA VAL A 171 -5.12 -24.46 4.91
C VAL A 171 -5.59 -23.04 4.66
N ALA A 172 -4.97 -22.31 3.71
CA ALA A 172 -5.41 -20.97 3.33
C ALA A 172 -6.82 -20.98 2.72
N MET A 173 -7.15 -21.98 1.89
CA MET A 173 -8.50 -22.15 1.33
C MET A 173 -9.53 -22.50 2.41
N GLY A 174 -9.19 -23.38 3.36
CA GLY A 174 -10.04 -23.75 4.48
C GLY A 174 -10.32 -22.56 5.42
N ALA A 175 -9.29 -21.76 5.73
CA ALA A 175 -9.44 -20.53 6.50
C ALA A 175 -10.36 -19.54 5.79
N GLY A 176 -10.15 -19.29 4.49
CA GLY A 176 -11.02 -18.44 3.67
C GLY A 176 -12.48 -18.92 3.68
N PHE A 177 -12.71 -20.22 3.59
CA PHE A 177 -14.06 -20.81 3.62
C PHE A 177 -14.75 -20.62 4.98
N VAL A 178 -14.04 -20.85 6.08
CA VAL A 178 -14.59 -20.66 7.44
C VAL A 178 -14.91 -19.18 7.68
N THR A 179 -14.02 -18.27 7.28
CA THR A 179 -14.26 -16.82 7.39
C THR A 179 -15.45 -16.39 6.55
N LEU A 180 -15.62 -16.99 5.38
CA LEU A 180 -16.77 -16.76 4.51
C LEU A 180 -18.10 -17.19 5.14
N LEU A 181 -18.13 -18.36 5.75
CA LEU A 181 -19.29 -18.84 6.49
C LEU A 181 -19.63 -17.92 7.69
N ARG A 182 -18.64 -17.28 8.28
CA ARG A 182 -18.81 -16.28 9.35
C ARG A 182 -19.18 -14.90 8.84
N ALA A 183 -19.05 -14.63 7.54
CA ALA A 183 -19.30 -13.33 6.87
C ALA A 183 -20.78 -12.85 6.88
N HIS A 184 -21.65 -13.48 7.68
CA HIS A 184 -23.03 -13.03 7.90
C HIS A 184 -23.15 -11.66 8.57
N ARG A 185 -22.05 -11.11 9.10
CA ARG A 185 -22.02 -9.77 9.69
C ARG A 185 -21.83 -8.72 8.63
N GLN A 186 -22.95 -8.20 8.14
CA GLN A 186 -22.93 -7.04 7.28
C GLN A 186 -22.65 -5.78 8.08
N LEU A 187 -21.71 -4.98 7.59
CA LEU A 187 -21.50 -3.62 8.06
C LEU A 187 -22.69 -2.75 7.62
N ARG A 188 -23.18 -1.93 8.51
CA ARG A 188 -24.08 -0.82 8.17
C ARG A 188 -23.22 0.44 8.21
N LEU A 189 -23.04 1.06 7.05
CA LEU A 189 -22.17 2.21 6.90
C LEU A 189 -23.00 3.40 6.44
N ARG A 190 -22.78 4.54 7.06
CA ARG A 190 -23.14 5.84 6.52
C ARG A 190 -21.89 6.42 5.86
N ILE A 191 -21.94 6.63 4.55
CA ILE A 191 -20.85 7.13 3.72
C ILE A 191 -21.19 8.54 3.31
N GLU A 192 -20.30 9.48 3.57
CA GLU A 192 -20.41 10.90 3.24
C GLU A 192 -19.35 11.24 2.17
N LEU A 193 -19.79 11.68 1.00
CA LEU A 193 -18.98 12.07 -0.16
C LEU A 193 -19.35 13.50 -0.52
N GLY A 194 -18.63 14.47 0.01
CA GLY A 194 -19.00 15.88 -0.11
C GLY A 194 -20.42 16.13 0.45
N SER A 195 -21.35 16.57 -0.40
CA SER A 195 -22.76 16.79 -0.03
C SER A 195 -23.64 15.54 -0.12
N VAL A 196 -23.13 14.43 -0.68
CA VAL A 196 -23.89 13.21 -0.84
C VAL A 196 -23.72 12.31 0.36
N VAL A 197 -24.84 11.88 0.95
CA VAL A 197 -24.86 10.93 2.07
C VAL A 197 -25.60 9.69 1.65
N ARG A 198 -24.97 8.51 1.83
CA ARG A 198 -25.54 7.21 1.49
C ARG A 198 -25.48 6.27 2.70
N GLU A 199 -26.56 5.56 2.95
CA GLU A 199 -26.58 4.44 3.89
C GLU A 199 -26.48 3.13 3.12
N VAL A 200 -25.46 2.34 3.42
CA VAL A 200 -25.18 1.09 2.71
C VAL A 200 -25.05 -0.09 3.67
N ARG A 201 -25.40 -1.27 3.19
CA ARG A 201 -25.08 -2.54 3.86
C ARG A 201 -24.12 -3.30 2.98
N THR A 202 -22.99 -3.68 3.54
CA THR A 202 -21.94 -4.38 2.80
C THR A 202 -21.15 -5.32 3.72
N PRO A 203 -20.71 -6.48 3.27
CA PRO A 203 -19.78 -7.32 4.03
C PRO A 203 -18.38 -6.71 4.10
N THR A 204 -18.01 -5.87 3.12
CA THR A 204 -16.67 -5.25 3.05
C THR A 204 -16.73 -3.92 2.30
N LEU A 205 -15.97 -2.95 2.79
CA LEU A 205 -15.57 -1.75 2.07
C LEU A 205 -14.06 -1.81 1.87
N PHE A 206 -13.63 -1.80 0.63
CA PHE A 206 -12.23 -1.80 0.22
C PHE A 206 -11.92 -0.46 -0.46
N VAL A 207 -10.84 0.18 -0.08
CA VAL A 207 -10.37 1.45 -0.66
C VAL A 207 -8.97 1.22 -1.20
N GLY A 208 -8.80 1.38 -2.51
CA GLY A 208 -7.53 1.18 -3.21
C GLY A 208 -6.90 2.49 -3.66
N ASN A 209 -5.63 2.64 -3.37
CA ASN A 209 -4.76 3.69 -3.91
C ASN A 209 -3.87 3.14 -5.05
N ASN A 210 -3.83 1.83 -5.22
CA ASN A 210 -2.99 1.14 -6.18
C ASN A 210 -3.83 0.52 -7.29
N ARG A 211 -3.68 1.04 -8.51
CA ARG A 211 -4.40 0.57 -9.70
C ARG A 211 -4.12 -0.89 -10.03
N LEU A 212 -2.86 -1.33 -9.93
CA LEU A 212 -2.48 -2.72 -10.25
C LEU A 212 -3.22 -3.74 -9.40
N GLN A 213 -3.44 -3.44 -8.12
CA GLN A 213 -4.17 -4.36 -7.24
C GLN A 213 -5.65 -4.44 -7.60
N LEU A 214 -6.28 -3.33 -7.98
CA LEU A 214 -7.68 -3.30 -8.43
C LEU A 214 -7.85 -4.05 -9.74
N GLU A 215 -6.93 -3.88 -10.68
CA GLU A 215 -6.92 -4.59 -11.95
C GLU A 215 -6.72 -6.10 -11.78
N GLN A 216 -5.87 -6.54 -10.84
CA GLN A 216 -5.66 -7.97 -10.55
C GLN A 216 -6.92 -8.69 -10.03
N VAL A 217 -7.82 -7.96 -9.36
CA VAL A 217 -9.13 -8.52 -8.94
C VAL A 217 -10.23 -8.26 -9.97
N GLY A 218 -9.87 -7.76 -11.16
CA GLY A 218 -10.81 -7.52 -12.26
C GLY A 218 -11.74 -6.33 -12.07
N VAL A 219 -11.44 -5.43 -11.10
CA VAL A 219 -12.25 -4.23 -10.87
C VAL A 219 -11.81 -3.13 -11.82
N LYS A 220 -12.62 -2.87 -12.84
CA LYS A 220 -12.46 -1.71 -13.74
C LYS A 220 -13.08 -0.49 -13.06
N VAL A 221 -12.24 0.37 -12.49
CA VAL A 221 -12.70 1.64 -11.92
C VAL A 221 -13.12 2.56 -13.05
N GLY A 222 -14.37 2.94 -13.09
CA GLY A 222 -14.86 3.94 -14.07
C GLY A 222 -16.02 3.53 -14.98
N THR A 223 -16.57 2.31 -14.89
CA THR A 223 -17.67 1.89 -15.80
C THR A 223 -19.08 2.10 -15.29
N GLN A 224 -19.29 2.46 -14.03
CA GLN A 224 -20.62 2.74 -13.45
C GLN A 224 -20.68 4.04 -12.64
N ALA A 225 -20.01 5.05 -13.09
CA ALA A 225 -20.11 6.34 -12.47
C ALA A 225 -21.18 7.16 -13.19
N GLY A 226 -22.11 7.74 -12.41
CA GLY A 226 -23.08 8.71 -12.91
C GLY A 226 -22.39 9.91 -13.57
N PRO A 227 -23.13 10.81 -14.23
CA PRO A 227 -22.54 11.93 -14.97
C PRO A 227 -21.67 12.79 -14.03
N GLY A 228 -20.36 12.69 -14.20
CA GLY A 228 -19.35 13.39 -13.38
C GLY A 228 -18.26 12.52 -12.77
N ALA A 229 -18.32 11.19 -12.89
CA ALA A 229 -17.26 10.35 -12.40
C ALA A 229 -16.13 10.21 -13.44
N ALA A 230 -14.97 10.72 -13.07
CA ALA A 230 -13.76 10.63 -13.87
C ALA A 230 -13.43 9.16 -14.19
N SER A 231 -13.17 8.89 -15.43
CA SER A 231 -12.63 7.63 -15.92
C SER A 231 -11.18 7.51 -15.42
N ALA A 232 -10.90 6.42 -14.71
CA ALA A 232 -9.59 6.06 -14.18
C ALA A 232 -9.22 6.74 -12.85
N LEU A 233 -8.33 6.08 -12.10
CA LEU A 233 -7.58 6.67 -11.00
C LEU A 233 -6.61 7.70 -11.60
N ASP A 234 -7.11 8.90 -11.88
CA ASP A 234 -6.29 10.04 -12.20
C ASP A 234 -5.61 10.55 -10.91
N ASP A 235 -4.47 11.19 -11.04
CA ASP A 235 -3.79 11.83 -9.93
C ASP A 235 -4.79 12.70 -9.15
N GLY A 236 -4.98 12.36 -7.86
CA GLY A 236 -5.93 13.06 -6.97
C GLY A 236 -7.18 12.26 -6.61
N SER A 237 -7.35 11.02 -7.06
CA SER A 237 -8.47 10.16 -6.66
C SER A 237 -8.03 8.78 -6.18
N ILE A 238 -8.86 8.17 -5.33
CA ILE A 238 -8.77 6.79 -4.86
C ILE A 238 -10.09 6.08 -5.11
N ALA A 239 -10.07 4.75 -5.17
CA ALA A 239 -11.26 3.98 -5.51
C ALA A 239 -11.81 3.21 -4.31
N ALA A 240 -13.12 3.31 -4.09
CA ALA A 240 -13.86 2.43 -3.20
C ALA A 240 -14.47 1.26 -3.97
N VAL A 241 -14.42 0.08 -3.38
CA VAL A 241 -15.08 -1.14 -3.86
C VAL A 241 -15.91 -1.72 -2.72
N MET A 242 -17.19 -1.96 -2.98
CA MET A 242 -18.11 -2.55 -2.03
C MET A 242 -18.80 -3.76 -2.65
N LEU A 243 -19.12 -4.72 -1.81
CA LEU A 243 -19.97 -5.85 -2.20
C LEU A 243 -21.42 -5.57 -1.75
N ARG A 244 -22.38 -5.77 -2.64
CA ARG A 244 -23.78 -5.78 -2.22
C ARG A 244 -24.04 -6.96 -1.31
N PRO A 245 -25.04 -6.89 -0.41
CA PRO A 245 -25.44 -8.03 0.41
C PRO A 245 -25.86 -9.19 -0.49
N ILE A 246 -25.12 -10.27 -0.46
CA ILE A 246 -25.38 -11.48 -1.24
C ILE A 246 -25.44 -12.69 -0.31
N GLY A 247 -26.17 -13.73 -0.71
CA GLY A 247 -26.23 -14.99 0.02
C GLY A 247 -24.89 -15.75 -0.03
N THR A 248 -24.73 -16.72 0.88
CA THR A 248 -23.48 -17.49 1.02
C THR A 248 -23.05 -18.17 -0.29
N LEU A 249 -24.00 -18.74 -1.04
CA LEU A 249 -23.69 -19.39 -2.31
C LEU A 249 -23.19 -18.42 -3.39
N SER A 250 -23.82 -17.25 -3.49
CA SER A 250 -23.39 -16.18 -4.40
C SER A 250 -22.01 -15.63 -3.98
N MET A 251 -21.73 -15.57 -2.68
CA MET A 251 -20.43 -15.18 -2.16
C MET A 251 -19.34 -16.19 -2.56
N MET A 252 -19.61 -17.50 -2.47
CA MET A 252 -18.69 -18.54 -2.94
C MET A 252 -18.40 -18.42 -4.44
N ARG A 253 -19.44 -18.18 -5.24
CA ARG A 253 -19.29 -17.96 -6.69
C ARG A 253 -18.45 -16.72 -6.97
N LEU A 254 -18.66 -15.63 -6.23
CA LEU A 254 -17.90 -14.39 -6.36
C LEU A 254 -16.42 -14.58 -6.01
N MET A 255 -16.10 -15.39 -4.98
CA MET A 255 -14.70 -15.73 -4.66
C MET A 255 -14.02 -16.52 -5.78
N LEU A 256 -14.75 -17.45 -6.39
CA LEU A 256 -14.23 -18.21 -7.53
C LEU A 256 -13.94 -17.28 -8.73
N SER A 257 -14.85 -16.34 -9.00
CA SER A 257 -14.65 -15.29 -10.02
C SER A 257 -13.48 -14.37 -9.69
N GLY A 258 -13.30 -14.02 -8.41
CA GLY A 258 -12.14 -13.25 -7.96
C GLY A 258 -10.81 -13.97 -8.16
N ALA A 259 -10.78 -15.29 -7.90
CA ALA A 259 -9.61 -16.12 -8.16
C ALA A 259 -9.27 -16.24 -9.66
N MET A 260 -10.29 -16.06 -10.53
CA MET A 260 -10.14 -16.02 -11.99
C MET A 260 -9.92 -14.62 -12.57
N GLY A 261 -9.87 -13.56 -11.73
CA GLY A 261 -9.64 -12.19 -12.17
C GLY A 261 -10.86 -11.49 -12.79
N THR A 262 -12.07 -12.03 -12.61
CA THR A 262 -13.32 -11.50 -13.21
C THR A 262 -14.28 -10.89 -12.19
N LEU A 263 -13.79 -10.52 -11.02
CA LEU A 263 -14.61 -10.00 -9.92
C LEU A 263 -15.38 -8.72 -10.30
N GLY A 264 -14.77 -7.84 -11.09
CA GLY A 264 -15.35 -6.56 -11.48
C GLY A 264 -16.54 -6.64 -12.44
N GLU A 265 -16.79 -7.82 -13.05
CA GLU A 265 -17.92 -8.07 -13.95
C GLU A 265 -19.17 -8.57 -13.22
N ALA A 266 -19.06 -8.79 -11.89
CA ALA A 266 -20.18 -9.28 -11.11
C ALA A 266 -21.12 -8.12 -10.73
N ASP A 267 -22.42 -8.29 -11.00
CA ASP A 267 -23.50 -7.32 -10.63
C ASP A 267 -23.55 -6.98 -9.14
N SER A 268 -22.88 -7.79 -8.31
CA SER A 268 -22.80 -7.61 -6.86
C SER A 268 -21.67 -6.71 -6.40
N VAL A 269 -20.81 -6.22 -7.31
CA VAL A 269 -19.71 -5.32 -7.01
C VAL A 269 -20.09 -3.89 -7.39
N GLU A 270 -19.94 -2.96 -6.46
CA GLU A 270 -20.11 -1.53 -6.70
C GLU A 270 -18.75 -0.85 -6.49
N SER A 271 -18.31 -0.04 -7.46
CA SER A 271 -17.06 0.70 -7.38
C SER A 271 -17.26 2.16 -7.78
N PHE A 272 -16.57 3.08 -7.11
CA PHE A 272 -16.57 4.50 -7.42
C PHE A 272 -15.25 5.16 -6.99
N ALA A 273 -14.86 6.23 -7.68
CA ALA A 273 -13.70 7.04 -7.36
C ALA A 273 -14.10 8.25 -6.49
N PHE A 274 -13.17 8.70 -5.65
CA PHE A 274 -13.35 9.87 -4.77
C PHE A 274 -11.98 10.42 -4.34
N ASP A 275 -11.94 11.66 -3.87
CA ASP A 275 -10.79 12.31 -3.26
C ASP A 275 -10.90 12.37 -1.73
N HIS A 276 -12.14 12.47 -1.22
CA HIS A 276 -12.46 12.52 0.21
C HIS A 276 -13.74 11.78 0.53
N MET A 277 -13.71 10.94 1.56
CA MET A 277 -14.86 10.13 2.03
C MET A 277 -14.82 9.97 3.54
N VAL A 278 -15.94 10.22 4.20
CA VAL A 278 -16.12 9.91 5.62
C VAL A 278 -17.06 8.73 5.79
N VAL A 279 -16.61 7.73 6.51
CA VAL A 279 -17.35 6.49 6.78
C VAL A 279 -17.68 6.40 8.26
N ARG A 280 -18.98 6.28 8.57
CA ARG A 280 -19.49 6.09 9.92
C ARG A 280 -20.12 4.71 10.06
N PRO A 281 -19.38 3.71 10.54
CA PRO A 281 -19.96 2.40 10.82
C PRO A 281 -21.00 2.52 11.95
N ARG A 282 -22.16 1.88 11.75
CA ARG A 282 -23.14 1.73 12.83
C ARG A 282 -22.69 0.60 13.73
N LEU A 283 -22.10 0.99 14.87
CA LEU A 283 -21.56 0.06 15.84
C LEU A 283 -22.64 -0.29 16.88
N ASP A 284 -22.51 -1.48 17.50
CA ASP A 284 -23.32 -1.88 18.64
C ASP A 284 -23.11 -0.92 19.83
N TYR A 285 -24.10 -0.85 20.71
CA TYR A 285 -24.06 0.03 21.88
C TYR A 285 -22.75 -0.14 22.68
N GLY A 286 -22.11 0.97 23.02
CA GLY A 286 -20.84 1.00 23.77
C GLY A 286 -19.57 0.79 22.92
N ARG A 287 -19.66 0.34 21.68
CA ARG A 287 -18.49 0.22 20.77
C ARG A 287 -18.22 1.56 20.09
N ARG A 288 -16.95 2.00 20.13
CA ARG A 288 -16.49 3.23 19.49
C ARG A 288 -15.40 2.98 18.45
N LYS A 289 -14.92 1.75 18.33
CA LYS A 289 -13.82 1.37 17.44
C LYS A 289 -14.30 0.34 16.42
N VAL A 290 -13.76 0.44 15.23
CA VAL A 290 -13.94 -0.51 14.14
C VAL A 290 -12.57 -1.08 13.76
N LYS A 291 -12.55 -2.32 13.35
CA LYS A 291 -11.35 -2.99 12.86
C LYS A 291 -11.13 -2.59 11.40
N VAL A 292 -9.94 -2.11 11.10
CA VAL A 292 -9.50 -1.68 9.78
C VAL A 292 -8.24 -2.44 9.42
N ALA A 293 -8.12 -2.88 8.17
CA ALA A 293 -6.85 -3.32 7.62
C ALA A 293 -6.35 -2.29 6.62
N PHE A 294 -5.06 -2.00 6.59
CA PHE A 294 -4.40 -1.21 5.57
C PHE A 294 -2.96 -1.70 5.35
N ASP A 295 -2.56 -1.74 4.09
CA ASP A 295 -1.26 -2.26 3.64
C ASP A 295 -0.83 -3.58 4.29
N GLY A 296 -1.81 -4.46 4.59
CA GLY A 296 -1.60 -5.78 5.19
C GLY A 296 -1.58 -5.83 6.72
N GLU A 297 -1.70 -4.69 7.40
CA GLU A 297 -1.78 -4.62 8.87
C GLU A 297 -3.20 -4.37 9.35
N VAL A 298 -3.54 -4.88 10.55
CA VAL A 298 -4.88 -4.73 11.14
C VAL A 298 -4.81 -3.88 12.41
N GLN A 299 -5.64 -2.84 12.48
CA GLN A 299 -5.72 -1.93 13.63
C GLN A 299 -7.16 -1.61 14.02
N TRP A 300 -7.34 -1.20 15.30
CA TRP A 300 -8.61 -0.69 15.81
C TRP A 300 -8.62 0.83 15.75
N MET A 301 -9.49 1.40 14.91
CA MET A 301 -9.65 2.84 14.76
C MET A 301 -10.97 3.33 15.33
N ARG A 302 -11.02 4.57 15.83
CA ARG A 302 -12.26 5.22 16.27
C ARG A 302 -13.06 5.70 15.07
N SER A 303 -14.38 5.52 15.12
CA SER A 303 -15.30 6.16 14.18
C SER A 303 -15.41 7.68 14.47
N PRO A 304 -15.52 8.52 13.44
CA PRO A 304 -15.57 8.21 12.00
C PRO A 304 -14.23 7.77 11.44
N ILE A 305 -14.27 7.04 10.30
CA ILE A 305 -13.11 6.70 9.50
C ILE A 305 -13.11 7.62 8.28
N GLU A 306 -12.06 8.36 8.11
CA GLU A 306 -11.89 9.31 7.02
C GLU A 306 -10.85 8.81 6.03
N PHE A 307 -11.20 8.79 4.76
CA PHE A 307 -10.29 8.47 3.66
C PHE A 307 -10.09 9.69 2.81
N MET A 308 -8.84 10.00 2.45
CA MET A 308 -8.54 11.16 1.62
C MET A 308 -7.25 10.99 0.82
N VAL A 309 -7.16 11.72 -0.27
CA VAL A 309 -5.89 11.98 -0.96
C VAL A 309 -5.31 13.26 -0.38
N PRO A 310 -4.14 13.22 0.27
CA PRO A 310 -3.54 14.42 0.84
C PRO A 310 -2.99 15.37 -0.24
N ASP A 311 -3.02 16.67 0.01
CA ASP A 311 -2.46 17.69 -0.89
C ASP A 311 -0.95 17.55 -1.12
N LYS A 312 -0.24 16.94 -0.17
CA LYS A 312 1.20 16.71 -0.26
C LYS A 312 1.47 15.32 -0.81
N PRO A 313 2.20 15.19 -1.92
CA PRO A 313 2.64 13.89 -2.40
C PRO A 313 3.76 13.31 -1.53
N LEU A 314 4.01 12.02 -1.66
CA LEU A 314 5.27 11.41 -1.26
C LEU A 314 6.29 11.59 -2.39
N PHE A 315 7.51 12.00 -2.08
CA PHE A 315 8.59 12.08 -3.06
C PHE A 315 9.37 10.78 -3.09
N LEU A 316 9.22 10.03 -4.19
CA LEU A 316 9.81 8.70 -4.33
C LEU A 316 10.96 8.72 -5.34
N LEU A 317 12.10 8.13 -4.97
CA LEU A 317 13.15 7.78 -5.92
C LEU A 317 12.65 6.62 -6.78
N LYS A 318 12.34 6.89 -8.03
CA LYS A 318 11.87 5.87 -8.98
C LYS A 318 12.46 6.08 -10.37
N PRO A 319 12.53 5.02 -11.22
CA PRO A 319 12.92 5.16 -12.61
C PRO A 319 12.00 6.16 -13.33
N ASP A 320 12.60 6.99 -14.17
CA ASP A 320 11.82 7.85 -15.06
C ASP A 320 11.45 7.04 -16.31
N ILE A 321 10.17 6.66 -16.41
CA ILE A 321 9.66 5.78 -17.48
C ILE A 321 9.97 6.37 -18.87
N ALA A 322 10.01 7.69 -19.01
CA ALA A 322 10.36 8.36 -20.25
C ALA A 322 11.80 8.05 -20.73
N THR A 323 12.71 7.68 -19.82
CA THR A 323 14.09 7.30 -20.16
C THR A 323 14.25 5.80 -20.41
N VAL A 324 13.37 4.95 -19.88
CA VAL A 324 13.44 3.48 -20.05
C VAL A 324 12.99 3.08 -21.46
N ASP A 325 11.95 3.71 -22.00
CA ASP A 325 11.47 3.44 -23.36
C ASP A 325 12.50 3.88 -24.43
N SER A 326 13.24 4.96 -24.19
CA SER A 326 14.29 5.40 -25.10
C SER A 326 15.50 4.45 -25.11
N ALA A 327 15.87 3.87 -23.98
CA ALA A 327 16.96 2.92 -23.87
C ALA A 327 16.60 1.52 -24.43
N ALA A 328 15.34 1.09 -24.29
CA ALA A 328 14.83 -0.14 -24.88
C ALA A 328 14.74 -0.03 -26.41
N THR A 329 14.30 1.13 -26.93
CA THR A 329 14.23 1.41 -28.37
C THR A 329 15.61 1.51 -28.98
N ALA A 330 16.59 2.10 -28.28
CA ALA A 330 17.98 2.19 -28.74
C ALA A 330 18.66 0.81 -28.81
N LYS A 331 18.33 -0.13 -27.90
CA LYS A 331 18.83 -1.52 -27.95
C LYS A 331 18.21 -2.39 -29.04
N LEU A 332 17.06 -2.01 -29.59
CA LEU A 332 16.41 -2.72 -30.70
C LEU A 332 16.88 -2.20 -32.08
N LEU A 333 17.65 -1.09 -32.11
CA LEU A 333 18.17 -0.44 -33.32
C LEU A 333 19.70 -0.65 -33.52
N THR A 334 20.36 -1.36 -32.61
CA THR A 334 21.74 -1.84 -32.70
C THR A 334 21.82 -3.34 -32.77
#